data_cd51c292c55ae7bfdcba0d44e817f676
#
_entry.id   cd51c292c55ae7bfdcba0d44e817f676
#
_cell.length_a   1.000
_cell.length_b   1.000
_cell.length_c   1.000
_cell.angle_alpha   90.00
_cell.angle_beta   90.00
_cell.angle_gamma   90.00
#
_symmetry.space_group_name_H-M   'P 1'
#
loop_
_entity.id
_entity.type
_entity.pdbx_description
1 polymer ?
#
loop_
_entity_poly.entity_id
_entity_poly.type
_entity_poly.pdbx_seq_one_letter_code
_entity_poly.pdbx_strand_id
1 'polypeptide(L)'
;YPDDIVDRFVALACENGMDIFRVFDALNDPRNLEQAIRSVKKWGGHAQGTICYTTSPVHTVAKYVELAKEQEAMGIDSLCIKDMAGILTPGAARELIAALRKALPEMPIQVHSHMTSGMAAAMYLAAAEAGAGCLDCAISTMSSFSSQPPTESIVAMLESEGFDTGLDLKKLAKINAYFKELKKTRQPASSRKVEPVDAGVLIHAIPGGMISNLRSQLAQQDALDRLGEVLEELPKTRADMGYPPLVTPTSQIVGVQSVLNVLSGKRYSMITDETKHYAAGYYGRTPAPIEPELRKKLCGDLEPITCRPADLLKPGLVAAADAIPAGLIHAEEDILSYALFPEVALGYFKWRNTDPAKRDPIPADVEQAKAAAEAPAAAPAAKNAAPAANIPAGTPVVAPLNGTFYRSDAPGKAPLAADGAAVKAGEAVCVVEAMKLFNPIKAPAAGKITFLVEHGKPVTKGQAIAVIA
;
A
#
# COMPACT_ATOMS: atom_id res chain seq x y z
N TYR A 1 -3.09 -12.22 7.18
CA TYR A 1 -2.30 -13.41 7.53
C TYR A 1 -3.02 -14.20 8.63
N PRO A 2 -2.82 -15.55 8.71
CA PRO A 2 -3.28 -16.39 9.81
C PRO A 2 -2.67 -15.98 11.16
N ASP A 3 -3.39 -16.22 12.25
CA ASP A 3 -2.97 -15.80 13.59
C ASP A 3 -1.67 -16.48 14.07
N ASP A 4 -1.40 -17.72 13.67
CA ASP A 4 -0.16 -18.43 13.96
C ASP A 4 1.07 -17.77 13.30
N ILE A 5 0.92 -17.28 12.06
CA ILE A 5 1.95 -16.52 11.36
C ILE A 5 2.24 -15.19 12.11
N VAL A 6 1.18 -14.46 12.51
CA VAL A 6 1.32 -13.19 13.25
C VAL A 6 2.00 -13.44 14.59
N ASP A 7 1.58 -14.45 15.35
CA ASP A 7 2.15 -14.75 16.65
C ASP A 7 3.64 -15.12 16.55
N ARG A 8 3.99 -15.99 15.56
CA ARG A 8 5.39 -16.41 15.40
C ARG A 8 6.28 -15.29 14.84
N PHE A 9 5.75 -14.46 13.95
CA PHE A 9 6.46 -13.27 13.46
C PHE A 9 6.84 -12.33 14.62
N VAL A 10 5.89 -12.05 15.51
CA VAL A 10 6.15 -11.18 16.68
C VAL A 10 7.15 -11.83 17.62
N ALA A 11 7.03 -13.14 17.87
CA ALA A 11 7.98 -13.87 18.71
C ALA A 11 9.42 -13.72 18.21
N LEU A 12 9.66 -14.07 16.94
CA LEU A 12 11.00 -13.98 16.34
C LEU A 12 11.50 -12.53 16.25
N ALA A 13 10.63 -11.57 16.00
CA ALA A 13 11.00 -10.17 16.01
C ALA A 13 11.49 -9.72 17.39
N CYS A 14 10.82 -10.12 18.47
CA CYS A 14 11.28 -9.87 19.85
C CYS A 14 12.62 -10.57 20.13
N GLU A 15 12.76 -11.85 19.76
CA GLU A 15 13.98 -12.63 19.91
C GLU A 15 15.17 -11.97 19.18
N ASN A 16 14.92 -11.33 18.03
CA ASN A 16 15.90 -10.59 17.23
C ASN A 16 16.08 -9.11 17.65
N GLY A 17 15.52 -8.68 18.79
CA GLY A 17 15.77 -7.37 19.41
C GLY A 17 14.81 -6.27 19.01
N MET A 18 13.62 -6.58 18.49
CA MET A 18 12.58 -5.59 18.29
C MET A 18 11.82 -5.34 19.60
N ASP A 19 11.86 -4.09 20.08
CA ASP A 19 11.24 -3.71 21.34
C ASP A 19 9.83 -3.15 21.18
N ILE A 20 9.61 -2.29 20.18
CA ILE A 20 8.35 -1.56 19.99
C ILE A 20 7.68 -1.97 18.68
N PHE A 21 6.43 -2.40 18.77
CA PHE A 21 5.61 -2.80 17.63
C PHE A 21 4.49 -1.79 17.42
N ARG A 22 4.55 -1.04 16.31
CA ARG A 22 3.48 -0.16 15.89
C ARG A 22 2.43 -0.96 15.13
N VAL A 23 1.30 -1.21 15.78
CA VAL A 23 0.19 -2.02 15.24
C VAL A 23 -0.90 -1.10 14.71
N PHE A 24 -1.20 -1.19 13.41
CA PHE A 24 -2.27 -0.40 12.80
C PHE A 24 -3.09 -1.21 11.79
N ASP A 25 -4.31 -0.78 11.58
CA ASP A 25 -5.18 -1.27 10.53
C ASP A 25 -5.63 -0.11 9.62
N ALA A 26 -5.67 -0.36 8.31
CA ALA A 26 -5.99 0.68 7.32
C ALA A 26 -7.42 1.22 7.43
N LEU A 27 -8.35 0.45 7.98
CA LEU A 27 -9.74 0.83 8.22
C LEU A 27 -10.01 1.33 9.64
N ASN A 28 -9.00 1.27 10.52
CA ASN A 28 -9.15 1.43 11.96
C ASN A 28 -10.16 0.44 12.57
N ASP A 29 -10.23 -0.79 12.02
CA ASP A 29 -11.06 -1.86 12.60
C ASP A 29 -10.32 -2.52 13.78
N PRO A 30 -10.76 -2.32 15.03
CA PRO A 30 -10.04 -2.81 16.21
C PRO A 30 -9.84 -4.32 16.21
N ARG A 31 -10.77 -5.08 15.60
CA ARG A 31 -10.70 -6.54 15.51
C ARG A 31 -9.45 -7.03 14.77
N ASN A 32 -8.97 -6.26 13.78
CA ASN A 32 -7.76 -6.57 13.03
C ASN A 32 -6.47 -6.32 13.83
N LEU A 33 -6.53 -5.52 14.90
CA LEU A 33 -5.37 -5.20 15.76
C LEU A 33 -5.18 -6.23 16.88
N GLU A 34 -6.27 -6.84 17.35
CA GLU A 34 -6.32 -7.63 18.59
C GLU A 34 -5.26 -8.74 18.64
N GLN A 35 -5.12 -9.54 17.58
CA GLN A 35 -4.15 -10.64 17.56
C GLN A 35 -2.70 -10.14 17.64
N ALA A 36 -2.36 -9.07 16.89
CA ALA A 36 -1.01 -8.53 16.90
C ALA A 36 -0.67 -7.91 18.27
N ILE A 37 -1.56 -7.14 18.87
CA ILE A 37 -1.39 -6.56 20.20
C ILE A 37 -1.20 -7.67 21.24
N ARG A 38 -2.07 -8.70 21.23
CA ARG A 38 -1.96 -9.86 22.14
C ARG A 38 -0.64 -10.59 21.99
N SER A 39 -0.17 -10.81 20.76
CA SER A 39 1.12 -11.44 20.50
C SER A 39 2.28 -10.59 21.03
N VAL A 40 2.28 -9.28 20.80
CA VAL A 40 3.32 -8.38 21.32
C VAL A 40 3.37 -8.44 22.85
N LYS A 41 2.23 -8.37 23.52
CA LYS A 41 2.17 -8.50 25.00
C LYS A 41 2.62 -9.87 25.50
N LYS A 42 2.24 -10.95 24.81
CA LYS A 42 2.65 -12.32 25.12
C LYS A 42 4.16 -12.50 25.07
N TRP A 43 4.83 -11.90 24.10
CA TRP A 43 6.27 -12.04 23.88
C TRP A 43 7.12 -10.92 24.51
N GLY A 44 6.51 -10.08 25.35
CA GLY A 44 7.20 -9.07 26.16
C GLY A 44 7.59 -7.80 25.42
N GLY A 45 7.08 -7.58 24.21
CA GLY A 45 7.28 -6.34 23.46
C GLY A 45 6.38 -5.20 23.95
N HIS A 46 6.69 -3.97 23.53
CA HIS A 46 5.86 -2.79 23.73
C HIS A 46 4.85 -2.68 22.58
N ALA A 47 3.56 -2.80 22.89
CA ALA A 47 2.49 -2.68 21.94
C ALA A 47 2.09 -1.21 21.74
N GLN A 48 2.45 -0.61 20.62
CA GLN A 48 1.97 0.72 20.26
C GLN A 48 0.73 0.59 19.38
N GLY A 49 -0.46 0.85 19.96
CA GLY A 49 -1.69 0.95 19.19
C GLY A 49 -1.67 2.19 18.31
N THR A 50 -2.31 2.11 17.14
CA THR A 50 -2.22 3.20 16.18
C THR A 50 -3.59 3.50 15.55
N ILE A 51 -3.89 4.77 15.40
CA ILE A 51 -5.06 5.28 14.69
C ILE A 51 -4.61 5.97 13.41
N CYS A 52 -5.06 5.50 12.26
CA CYS A 52 -4.87 6.17 10.98
C CYS A 52 -5.77 7.41 10.92
N TYR A 53 -5.13 8.58 10.96
CA TYR A 53 -5.84 9.86 10.89
C TYR A 53 -6.28 10.17 9.46
N THR A 54 -7.49 10.66 9.33
CA THR A 54 -8.04 11.22 8.08
C THR A 54 -9.18 12.16 8.40
N THR A 55 -9.69 12.86 7.40
CA THR A 55 -10.83 13.77 7.51
C THR A 55 -12.01 13.24 6.69
N SER A 56 -13.20 13.22 7.28
CA SER A 56 -14.47 12.93 6.61
C SER A 56 -15.62 13.24 7.57
N PRO A 57 -16.89 13.18 7.11
CA PRO A 57 -18.03 13.38 8.00
C PRO A 57 -18.12 12.39 9.17
N VAL A 58 -17.47 11.21 9.07
CA VAL A 58 -17.53 10.18 10.12
C VAL A 58 -16.28 10.12 11.00
N HIS A 59 -15.19 10.75 10.59
CA HIS A 59 -13.93 10.82 11.34
C HIS A 59 -13.92 12.05 12.25
N THR A 60 -14.59 11.96 13.39
CA THR A 60 -14.70 13.02 14.40
C THR A 60 -13.71 12.77 15.54
N VAL A 61 -13.40 13.81 16.32
CA VAL A 61 -12.58 13.68 17.55
C VAL A 61 -13.21 12.66 18.51
N ALA A 62 -14.53 12.65 18.66
CA ALA A 62 -15.23 11.67 19.51
C ALA A 62 -14.99 10.23 19.03
N LYS A 63 -15.02 9.99 17.70
CA LYS A 63 -14.73 8.66 17.13
C LYS A 63 -13.28 8.24 17.35
N TYR A 64 -12.34 9.15 17.24
CA TYR A 64 -10.94 8.87 17.54
C TYR A 64 -10.71 8.54 19.02
N VAL A 65 -11.38 9.23 19.94
CA VAL A 65 -11.35 8.91 21.38
C VAL A 65 -11.97 7.53 21.66
N GLU A 66 -13.05 7.16 20.98
CA GLU A 66 -13.65 5.81 21.09
C GLU A 66 -12.65 4.73 20.67
N LEU A 67 -12.04 4.87 19.48
CA LEU A 67 -11.04 3.94 18.95
C LEU A 67 -9.82 3.83 19.89
N ALA A 68 -9.38 4.94 20.48
CA ALA A 68 -8.28 4.95 21.44
C ALA A 68 -8.60 4.15 22.71
N LYS A 69 -9.81 4.31 23.25
CA LYS A 69 -10.28 3.52 24.41
C LYS A 69 -10.42 2.04 24.10
N GLU A 70 -10.90 1.68 22.91
CA GLU A 70 -10.96 0.29 22.47
C GLU A 70 -9.55 -0.33 22.44
N GLN A 71 -8.55 0.39 21.92
CA GLN A 71 -7.16 -0.08 21.91
C GLN A 71 -6.52 -0.12 23.31
N GLU A 72 -6.81 0.87 24.18
CA GLU A 72 -6.42 0.83 25.60
C GLU A 72 -6.93 -0.44 26.29
N ALA A 73 -8.20 -0.80 26.07
CA ALA A 73 -8.80 -2.02 26.60
C ALA A 73 -8.13 -3.31 26.10
N MET A 74 -7.46 -3.28 24.94
CA MET A 74 -6.63 -4.38 24.42
C MET A 74 -5.26 -4.47 25.11
N GLY A 75 -4.87 -3.48 25.94
CA GLY A 75 -3.63 -3.46 26.70
C GLY A 75 -2.44 -2.87 25.95
N ILE A 76 -2.64 -1.88 25.08
CA ILE A 76 -1.53 -1.15 24.44
C ILE A 76 -0.71 -0.38 25.49
N ASP A 77 0.58 -0.20 25.23
CA ASP A 77 1.51 0.54 26.08
C ASP A 77 1.66 2.01 25.66
N SER A 78 1.35 2.34 24.41
CA SER A 78 1.30 3.71 23.89
C SER A 78 0.35 3.79 22.71
N LEU A 79 -0.10 5.02 22.39
CA LEU A 79 -0.99 5.32 21.28
C LEU A 79 -0.28 6.20 20.24
N CYS A 80 -0.35 5.84 18.97
CA CYS A 80 0.14 6.66 17.86
C CYS A 80 -1.01 7.22 17.02
N ILE A 81 -0.99 8.53 16.76
CA ILE A 81 -1.82 9.17 15.74
C ILE A 81 -1.01 9.26 14.45
N LYS A 82 -1.44 8.53 13.41
CA LYS A 82 -0.71 8.35 12.15
C LYS A 82 -1.36 9.13 11.02
N ASP A 83 -0.78 10.29 10.71
CA ASP A 83 -1.17 11.15 9.58
C ASP A 83 -0.33 10.87 8.34
N MET A 84 -0.71 9.86 7.58
CA MET A 84 0.00 9.42 6.38
C MET A 84 -0.06 10.45 5.24
N ALA A 85 -1.12 11.25 5.18
CA ALA A 85 -1.33 12.24 4.12
C ALA A 85 -0.70 13.60 4.43
N GLY A 86 -0.32 13.86 5.69
CA GLY A 86 0.18 15.16 6.12
C GLY A 86 -0.92 16.23 6.15
N ILE A 87 -2.15 15.84 6.50
CA ILE A 87 -3.35 16.71 6.49
C ILE A 87 -3.83 17.14 7.87
N LEU A 88 -3.23 16.59 8.94
CA LEU A 88 -3.53 17.02 10.31
C LEU A 88 -3.05 18.46 10.51
N THR A 89 -3.99 19.38 10.65
CA THR A 89 -3.67 20.79 10.86
C THR A 89 -3.24 21.04 12.30
N PRO A 90 -2.47 22.12 12.61
CA PRO A 90 -2.08 22.45 13.99
C PRO A 90 -3.27 22.61 14.94
N GLY A 91 -4.36 23.23 14.48
CA GLY A 91 -5.60 23.38 15.28
C GLY A 91 -6.28 22.06 15.58
N ALA A 92 -6.42 21.19 14.57
CA ALA A 92 -7.02 19.86 14.74
C ALA A 92 -6.15 18.95 15.62
N ALA A 93 -4.80 19.06 15.50
CA ALA A 93 -3.89 18.33 16.38
C ALA A 93 -4.06 18.72 17.85
N ARG A 94 -4.12 20.03 18.12
CA ARG A 94 -4.34 20.56 19.49
C ARG A 94 -5.65 20.02 20.07
N GLU A 95 -6.73 20.07 19.31
CA GLU A 95 -8.04 19.57 19.73
C GLU A 95 -8.03 18.05 19.99
N LEU A 96 -7.50 17.28 19.03
CA LEU A 96 -7.47 15.83 19.12
C LEU A 96 -6.59 15.34 20.27
N ILE A 97 -5.35 15.86 20.39
CA ILE A 97 -4.42 15.45 21.44
C ILE A 97 -4.94 15.83 22.82
N ALA A 98 -5.52 17.04 22.99
CA ALA A 98 -6.13 17.43 24.26
C ALA A 98 -7.30 16.51 24.64
N ALA A 99 -8.15 16.11 23.68
CA ALA A 99 -9.24 15.18 23.91
C ALA A 99 -8.75 13.79 24.30
N LEU A 100 -7.71 13.28 23.64
CA LEU A 100 -7.06 12.00 23.95
C LEU A 100 -6.40 12.04 25.33
N ARG A 101 -5.66 13.09 25.68
CA ARG A 101 -5.06 13.27 27.02
C ARG A 101 -6.10 13.30 28.12
N LYS A 102 -7.25 13.95 27.88
CA LYS A 102 -8.37 13.95 28.83
C LYS A 102 -8.99 12.57 29.01
N ALA A 103 -9.10 11.79 27.94
CA ALA A 103 -9.73 10.46 27.95
C ALA A 103 -8.79 9.37 28.48
N LEU A 104 -7.46 9.51 28.23
CA LEU A 104 -6.40 8.55 28.52
C LEU A 104 -5.22 9.28 29.18
N PRO A 105 -5.33 9.74 30.43
CA PRO A 105 -4.37 10.65 31.05
C PRO A 105 -2.96 10.06 31.20
N GLU A 106 -2.83 8.76 31.39
CA GLU A 106 -1.53 8.08 31.57
C GLU A 106 -0.96 7.50 30.26
N MET A 107 -1.73 7.45 29.18
CA MET A 107 -1.31 6.85 27.92
C MET A 107 -0.26 7.72 27.21
N PRO A 108 0.95 7.22 26.93
CA PRO A 108 1.90 7.94 26.10
C PRO A 108 1.33 8.12 24.68
N ILE A 109 1.33 9.37 24.18
CA ILE A 109 0.80 9.69 22.85
C ILE A 109 1.95 10.06 21.93
N GLN A 110 2.06 9.36 20.81
CA GLN A 110 3.00 9.64 19.73
C GLN A 110 2.25 10.22 18.53
N VAL A 111 2.88 11.14 17.81
CA VAL A 111 2.34 11.70 16.56
C VAL A 111 3.31 11.43 15.42
N HIS A 112 2.75 10.86 14.34
CA HIS A 112 3.44 10.60 13.09
C HIS A 112 2.75 11.37 11.97
N SER A 113 3.49 12.19 11.22
CA SER A 113 2.94 12.87 10.05
C SER A 113 3.99 13.02 8.95
N HIS A 114 3.52 12.95 7.71
CA HIS A 114 4.34 13.23 6.53
C HIS A 114 4.36 14.73 6.22
N MET A 115 5.47 15.22 5.65
CA MET A 115 5.65 16.64 5.29
C MET A 115 5.01 17.03 3.97
N THR A 116 4.13 16.23 3.41
CA THR A 116 3.58 16.44 2.06
C THR A 116 2.93 17.80 1.89
N SER A 117 2.11 18.24 2.86
CA SER A 117 1.47 19.57 2.85
C SER A 117 2.36 20.71 3.34
N GLY A 118 3.52 20.40 3.92
CA GLY A 118 4.40 21.38 4.56
C GLY A 118 4.02 21.76 6.00
N MET A 119 2.89 21.30 6.53
CA MET A 119 2.38 21.74 7.85
C MET A 119 2.93 20.94 9.04
N ALA A 120 3.51 19.76 8.82
CA ALA A 120 3.78 18.80 9.90
C ALA A 120 4.68 19.35 11.00
N ALA A 121 5.64 20.25 10.71
CA ALA A 121 6.46 20.87 11.75
C ALA A 121 5.65 21.74 12.71
N ALA A 122 4.79 22.62 12.19
CA ALA A 122 3.90 23.45 13.00
C ALA A 122 2.84 22.61 13.74
N MET A 123 2.37 21.56 13.10
CA MET A 123 1.44 20.61 13.71
C MET A 123 2.10 19.85 14.88
N TYR A 124 3.37 19.46 14.76
CA TYR A 124 4.12 18.79 15.84
C TYR A 124 4.29 19.70 17.06
N LEU A 125 4.59 20.98 16.86
CA LEU A 125 4.62 21.93 17.96
C LEU A 125 3.26 22.00 18.67
N ALA A 126 2.18 22.18 17.92
CA ALA A 126 0.82 22.22 18.47
C ALA A 126 0.42 20.93 19.22
N ALA A 127 0.88 19.78 18.73
CA ALA A 127 0.66 18.49 19.37
C ALA A 127 1.45 18.36 20.68
N ALA A 128 2.73 18.79 20.71
CA ALA A 128 3.58 18.80 21.89
C ALA A 128 2.98 19.70 22.99
N GLU A 129 2.55 20.93 22.64
CA GLU A 129 1.86 21.85 23.53
C GLU A 129 0.57 21.25 24.12
N ALA A 130 -0.13 20.42 23.35
CA ALA A 130 -1.35 19.72 23.80
C ALA A 130 -1.08 18.42 24.59
N GLY A 131 0.19 18.01 24.74
CA GLY A 131 0.59 16.89 25.58
C GLY A 131 1.00 15.62 24.81
N ALA A 132 1.33 15.68 23.52
CA ALA A 132 2.01 14.60 22.84
C ALA A 132 3.43 14.45 23.41
N GLY A 133 3.79 13.19 23.78
CA GLY A 133 5.08 12.89 24.39
C GLY A 133 6.15 12.42 23.40
N CYS A 134 5.78 12.10 22.16
CA CYS A 134 6.71 11.61 21.14
C CYS A 134 6.30 12.09 19.74
N LEU A 135 7.30 12.45 18.91
CA LEU A 135 7.11 12.95 17.56
C LEU A 135 8.03 12.19 16.59
N ASP A 136 7.47 11.64 15.52
CA ASP A 136 8.26 10.94 14.50
C ASP A 136 8.97 11.94 13.59
N CYS A 137 10.29 11.85 13.54
CA CYS A 137 11.12 12.71 12.73
C CYS A 137 12.08 11.88 11.85
N ALA A 138 12.68 12.51 10.87
CA ALA A 138 13.74 11.95 10.04
C ALA A 138 14.96 12.85 10.05
N ILE A 139 16.18 12.29 10.00
CA ILE A 139 17.41 13.07 9.80
C ILE A 139 17.25 13.95 8.57
N SER A 140 17.70 15.22 8.62
CA SER A 140 17.43 16.25 7.60
C SER A 140 17.67 15.79 6.17
N THR A 141 18.74 15.02 5.91
CA THR A 141 19.03 14.48 4.57
C THR A 141 17.93 13.54 4.05
N MET A 142 17.19 12.89 4.94
CA MET A 142 16.15 11.89 4.61
C MET A 142 14.73 12.40 4.88
N SER A 143 14.59 13.64 5.34
CA SER A 143 13.33 14.26 5.73
C SER A 143 12.57 14.90 4.57
N SER A 144 11.39 15.44 4.89
CA SER A 144 10.56 16.29 4.02
C SER A 144 9.75 15.54 2.96
N PHE A 145 8.81 16.21 2.32
CA PHE A 145 7.84 15.74 1.35
C PHE A 145 7.10 14.47 1.83
N SER A 146 7.38 13.31 1.24
CA SER A 146 6.78 12.01 1.62
C SER A 146 7.43 11.37 2.86
N SER A 147 8.42 12.05 3.46
CA SER A 147 9.01 11.66 4.75
C SER A 147 8.51 12.56 5.88
N GLN A 148 9.06 12.41 7.07
CA GLN A 148 8.73 13.17 8.28
C GLN A 148 9.47 14.50 8.34
N PRO A 149 9.11 15.39 9.29
CA PRO A 149 9.87 16.61 9.57
C PRO A 149 11.33 16.33 9.93
N PRO A 150 12.25 17.28 9.62
CA PRO A 150 13.67 17.14 9.96
C PRO A 150 13.87 17.12 11.48
N THR A 151 14.53 16.08 12.01
CA THR A 151 14.80 15.92 13.44
C THR A 151 15.48 17.15 14.03
N GLU A 152 16.53 17.65 13.37
CA GLU A 152 17.31 18.79 13.84
C GLU A 152 16.47 20.06 13.97
N SER A 153 15.56 20.28 13.01
CA SER A 153 14.68 21.45 13.03
C SER A 153 13.62 21.33 14.13
N ILE A 154 13.05 20.12 14.33
CA ILE A 154 12.07 19.88 15.39
C ILE A 154 12.71 20.03 16.77
N VAL A 155 13.92 19.51 16.97
CA VAL A 155 14.68 19.71 18.23
C VAL A 155 14.87 21.19 18.52
N ALA A 156 15.41 21.97 17.55
CA ALA A 156 15.64 23.40 17.74
C ALA A 156 14.33 24.16 18.02
N MET A 157 13.24 23.80 17.35
CA MET A 157 11.92 24.41 17.56
C MET A 157 11.38 24.12 18.96
N LEU A 158 11.41 22.87 19.40
CA LEU A 158 10.93 22.47 20.73
C LEU A 158 11.74 23.09 21.85
N GLU A 159 13.09 23.14 21.72
CA GLU A 159 13.98 23.80 22.70
C GLU A 159 13.68 25.28 22.81
N SER A 160 13.35 25.97 21.69
CA SER A 160 12.98 27.40 21.72
C SER A 160 11.70 27.68 22.50
N GLU A 161 10.81 26.70 22.59
CA GLU A 161 9.54 26.75 23.34
C GLU A 161 9.64 26.14 24.73
N GLY A 162 10.86 25.81 25.19
CA GLY A 162 11.14 25.34 26.54
C GLY A 162 10.95 23.83 26.77
N PHE A 163 10.81 23.03 25.73
CA PHE A 163 10.82 21.58 25.83
C PHE A 163 12.26 21.06 25.84
N ASP A 164 12.55 20.09 26.70
CA ASP A 164 13.81 19.36 26.69
C ASP A 164 13.63 18.04 25.88
N THR A 165 14.35 17.96 24.77
CA THR A 165 14.32 16.73 23.92
C THR A 165 15.38 15.71 24.33
N GLY A 166 16.35 16.05 25.14
CA GLY A 166 17.51 15.24 25.49
C GLY A 166 18.46 14.99 24.30
N LEU A 167 18.28 15.65 23.15
CA LEU A 167 19.05 15.45 21.92
C LEU A 167 20.09 16.57 21.71
N ASP A 168 21.29 16.21 21.25
CA ASP A 168 22.39 17.12 20.96
C ASP A 168 22.45 17.41 19.46
N LEU A 169 22.16 18.67 19.06
CA LEU A 169 22.16 19.11 17.65
C LEU A 169 23.52 18.87 16.96
N LYS A 170 24.66 18.96 17.69
CA LYS A 170 25.99 18.71 17.11
C LYS A 170 26.19 17.23 16.79
N LYS A 171 25.65 16.32 17.62
CA LYS A 171 25.66 14.89 17.37
C LYS A 171 24.73 14.55 16.19
N LEU A 172 23.53 15.11 16.14
CA LEU A 172 22.61 14.97 15.02
C LEU A 172 23.23 15.45 13.71
N ALA A 173 23.92 16.58 13.71
CA ALA A 173 24.63 17.09 12.52
C ALA A 173 25.71 16.11 12.01
N LYS A 174 26.42 15.41 12.89
CA LYS A 174 27.38 14.36 12.50
C LYS A 174 26.69 13.16 11.85
N ILE A 175 25.57 12.71 12.42
CA ILE A 175 24.74 11.63 11.86
C ILE A 175 24.23 12.05 10.48
N ASN A 176 23.73 13.27 10.35
CA ASN A 176 23.25 13.82 9.08
C ASN A 176 24.34 13.89 8.00
N ALA A 177 25.57 14.26 8.37
CA ALA A 177 26.72 14.25 7.46
C ALA A 177 27.00 12.85 6.90
N TYR A 178 26.94 11.80 7.73
CA TYR A 178 27.06 10.41 7.29
C TYR A 178 25.97 10.04 6.27
N PHE A 179 24.71 10.30 6.58
CA PHE A 179 23.59 10.00 5.67
C PHE A 179 23.65 10.81 4.38
N LYS A 180 24.19 12.04 4.40
CA LYS A 180 24.40 12.86 3.22
C LYS A 180 25.38 12.21 2.23
N GLU A 181 26.45 11.60 2.72
CA GLU A 181 27.39 10.84 1.87
C GLU A 181 26.75 9.51 1.40
N LEU A 182 26.11 8.78 2.30
CA LEU A 182 25.43 7.54 1.96
C LEU A 182 24.36 7.75 0.86
N LYS A 183 23.59 8.83 0.92
CA LYS A 183 22.55 9.17 -0.07
C LYS A 183 23.13 9.32 -1.48
N LYS A 184 24.36 9.86 -1.62
CA LYS A 184 25.01 10.04 -2.92
C LYS A 184 25.24 8.69 -3.62
N THR A 185 25.54 7.64 -2.86
CA THR A 185 25.86 6.31 -3.39
C THR A 185 24.66 5.38 -3.49
N ARG A 186 23.59 5.63 -2.70
CA ARG A 186 22.43 4.74 -2.60
C ARG A 186 21.17 5.25 -3.32
N GLN A 187 21.10 6.54 -3.61
CA GLN A 187 19.94 7.11 -4.29
C GLN A 187 20.19 7.19 -5.80
N PRO A 188 19.37 6.54 -6.64
CA PRO A 188 19.47 6.69 -8.09
C PRO A 188 19.38 8.15 -8.52
N ALA A 189 20.09 8.54 -9.57
CA ALA A 189 20.10 9.91 -10.07
C ALA A 189 18.70 10.41 -10.46
N SER A 190 17.85 9.51 -10.96
CA SER A 190 16.44 9.78 -11.31
C SER A 190 15.56 10.15 -10.12
N SER A 191 15.89 9.68 -8.90
CA SER A 191 15.12 9.94 -7.68
C SER A 191 15.61 11.18 -6.90
N ARG A 192 16.61 11.90 -7.41
CA ARG A 192 17.17 13.12 -6.78
C ARG A 192 16.36 14.37 -7.06
N LYS A 193 15.24 14.28 -7.77
CA LYS A 193 14.35 15.42 -7.97
C LYS A 193 13.84 15.88 -6.61
N VAL A 194 14.06 17.16 -6.31
CA VAL A 194 13.44 17.81 -5.15
C VAL A 194 11.94 17.91 -5.47
N GLU A 195 11.14 17.13 -4.75
CA GLU A 195 9.69 17.25 -4.86
C GLU A 195 9.23 18.46 -4.03
N PRO A 196 8.48 19.37 -4.61
CA PRO A 196 7.95 20.53 -3.88
C PRO A 196 6.86 20.07 -2.90
N VAL A 197 6.60 20.91 -1.89
CA VAL A 197 5.40 20.77 -1.04
C VAL A 197 4.16 20.74 -1.93
N ASP A 198 3.28 19.77 -1.71
CA ASP A 198 2.00 19.66 -2.40
C ASP A 198 0.83 20.02 -1.46
N ALA A 199 0.45 21.29 -1.45
CA ALA A 199 -0.71 21.75 -0.66
C ALA A 199 -2.05 21.23 -1.21
N GLY A 200 -2.10 20.65 -2.41
CA GLY A 200 -3.28 20.02 -2.98
C GLY A 200 -3.78 18.84 -2.13
N VAL A 201 -2.90 18.18 -1.36
CA VAL A 201 -3.29 17.12 -0.43
C VAL A 201 -4.31 17.58 0.62
N LEU A 202 -4.37 18.87 0.94
CA LEU A 202 -5.35 19.44 1.87
C LEU A 202 -6.77 19.45 1.29
N ILE A 203 -6.88 19.43 -0.05
CA ILE A 203 -8.16 19.41 -0.78
C ILE A 203 -8.61 17.95 -0.99
N HIS A 204 -7.67 17.10 -1.44
CA HIS A 204 -7.98 15.72 -1.85
C HIS A 204 -7.81 14.70 -0.73
N ALA A 205 -7.11 15.05 0.35
CA ALA A 205 -6.68 14.17 1.44
C ALA A 205 -5.87 12.95 0.93
N ILE A 206 -5.12 13.11 -0.16
CA ILE A 206 -4.40 12.05 -0.86
C ILE A 206 -2.92 12.12 -0.49
N PRO A 207 -2.32 11.04 0.05
CA PRO A 207 -0.89 10.97 0.32
C PRO A 207 -0.04 11.24 -0.94
N GLY A 208 1.08 11.97 -0.80
CA GLY A 208 1.95 12.33 -1.93
C GLY A 208 2.46 11.12 -2.73
N GLY A 209 2.81 10.03 -2.04
CA GLY A 209 3.18 8.77 -2.69
C GLY A 209 2.05 8.16 -3.54
N MET A 210 0.78 8.40 -3.18
CA MET A 210 -0.36 7.96 -3.97
C MET A 210 -0.49 8.77 -5.26
N ILE A 211 -0.27 10.09 -5.23
CA ILE A 211 -0.32 10.93 -6.43
C ILE A 211 0.75 10.48 -7.45
N SER A 212 1.96 10.19 -6.97
CA SER A 212 3.03 9.65 -7.83
C SER A 212 2.63 8.31 -8.47
N ASN A 213 1.96 7.43 -7.72
CA ASN A 213 1.43 6.17 -8.25
C ASN A 213 0.33 6.40 -9.30
N LEU A 214 -0.64 7.32 -9.03
CA LEU A 214 -1.70 7.66 -10.00
C LEU A 214 -1.11 8.22 -11.29
N ARG A 215 -0.12 9.11 -11.22
CA ARG A 215 0.60 9.62 -12.40
C ARG A 215 1.25 8.50 -13.21
N SER A 216 1.93 7.57 -12.54
CA SER A 216 2.56 6.42 -13.19
C SER A 216 1.52 5.50 -13.85
N GLN A 217 0.41 5.23 -13.17
CA GLN A 217 -0.68 4.41 -13.70
C GLN A 217 -1.35 5.04 -14.93
N LEU A 218 -1.63 6.34 -14.88
CA LEU A 218 -2.22 7.08 -16.02
C LEU A 218 -1.24 7.18 -17.20
N ALA A 219 0.07 7.37 -16.92
CA ALA A 219 1.09 7.37 -17.96
C ALA A 219 1.19 6.02 -18.68
N GLN A 220 1.06 4.89 -17.95
CA GLN A 220 1.00 3.54 -18.54
C GLN A 220 -0.24 3.33 -19.45
N GLN A 221 -1.27 4.14 -19.25
CA GLN A 221 -2.52 4.10 -20.04
C GLN A 221 -2.60 5.21 -21.09
N ASP A 222 -1.51 5.96 -21.33
CA ASP A 222 -1.46 7.12 -22.21
C ASP A 222 -2.54 8.18 -21.89
N ALA A 223 -2.87 8.35 -20.61
CA ALA A 223 -3.97 9.18 -20.13
C ALA A 223 -3.55 10.14 -18.99
N LEU A 224 -2.28 10.58 -18.99
CA LEU A 224 -1.75 11.45 -17.94
C LEU A 224 -2.47 12.81 -17.87
N ASP A 225 -3.00 13.30 -19.00
CA ASP A 225 -3.82 14.50 -19.13
C ASP A 225 -5.13 14.43 -18.35
N ARG A 226 -5.61 13.21 -18.03
CA ARG A 226 -6.83 12.98 -17.25
C ARG A 226 -6.62 12.93 -15.74
N LEU A 227 -5.42 13.27 -15.26
CA LEU A 227 -5.13 13.28 -13.81
C LEU A 227 -6.10 14.18 -13.03
N GLY A 228 -6.44 15.36 -13.57
CA GLY A 228 -7.43 16.27 -12.96
C GLY A 228 -8.78 15.61 -12.70
N GLU A 229 -9.32 14.87 -13.70
CA GLU A 229 -10.57 14.13 -13.55
C GLU A 229 -10.49 13.04 -12.47
N VAL A 230 -9.34 12.34 -12.37
CA VAL A 230 -9.12 11.32 -11.33
C VAL A 230 -9.09 11.94 -9.94
N LEU A 231 -8.45 13.10 -9.77
CA LEU A 231 -8.40 13.81 -8.50
C LEU A 231 -9.80 14.32 -8.06
N GLU A 232 -10.66 14.66 -9.01
CA GLU A 232 -12.08 15.02 -8.73
C GLU A 232 -12.97 13.80 -8.45
N GLU A 233 -12.67 12.65 -9.06
CA GLU A 233 -13.43 11.40 -8.85
C GLU A 233 -13.06 10.71 -7.54
N LEU A 234 -11.83 10.84 -7.08
CA LEU A 234 -11.29 10.11 -5.94
C LEU A 234 -12.06 10.39 -4.63
N PRO A 235 -12.40 11.64 -4.25
CA PRO A 235 -13.24 11.90 -3.08
C PRO A 235 -14.62 11.24 -3.14
N LYS A 236 -15.21 11.15 -4.34
CA LYS A 236 -16.51 10.51 -4.58
C LYS A 236 -16.41 8.99 -4.40
N THR A 237 -15.39 8.38 -5.02
CA THR A 237 -15.11 6.95 -4.86
C THR A 237 -14.82 6.61 -3.40
N ARG A 238 -14.05 7.43 -2.70
CA ARG A 238 -13.77 7.26 -1.27
C ARG A 238 -15.02 7.33 -0.41
N ALA A 239 -15.92 8.28 -0.69
CA ALA A 239 -17.20 8.39 0.00
C ALA A 239 -18.09 7.15 -0.21
N ASP A 240 -18.22 6.71 -1.46
CA ASP A 240 -18.95 5.50 -1.84
C ASP A 240 -18.41 4.24 -1.15
N MET A 241 -17.11 4.18 -0.89
CA MET A 241 -16.44 3.08 -0.22
C MET A 241 -16.44 3.21 1.32
N GLY A 242 -17.25 4.09 1.89
CA GLY A 242 -17.43 4.24 3.34
C GLY A 242 -16.29 5.01 4.02
N TYR A 243 -15.68 5.95 3.32
CA TYR A 243 -14.66 6.88 3.83
C TYR A 243 -13.41 6.22 4.42
N PRO A 244 -12.76 5.23 3.79
CA PRO A 244 -11.54 4.67 4.35
C PRO A 244 -10.45 5.74 4.50
N PRO A 245 -9.59 5.64 5.52
CA PRO A 245 -8.32 6.35 5.51
C PRO A 245 -7.51 5.96 4.28
N LEU A 246 -6.83 6.92 3.65
CA LEU A 246 -6.01 6.65 2.45
C LEU A 246 -4.58 6.23 2.86
N VAL A 247 -4.47 5.03 3.42
CA VAL A 247 -3.22 4.34 3.74
C VAL A 247 -3.15 3.03 2.97
N THR A 248 -1.98 2.41 2.85
CA THR A 248 -1.87 1.09 2.19
C THR A 248 -2.63 0.02 2.98
N PRO A 249 -3.50 -0.82 2.37
CA PRO A 249 -3.76 -0.92 0.92
C PRO A 249 -4.94 -0.06 0.43
N THR A 250 -5.75 0.55 1.29
CA THR A 250 -6.98 1.27 0.93
C THR A 250 -6.74 2.43 -0.04
N SER A 251 -5.60 3.13 0.09
CA SER A 251 -5.20 4.17 -0.86
C SER A 251 -5.05 3.63 -2.30
N GLN A 252 -4.51 2.42 -2.45
CA GLN A 252 -4.38 1.78 -3.77
C GLN A 252 -5.74 1.35 -4.31
N ILE A 253 -6.57 0.72 -3.48
CA ILE A 253 -7.91 0.25 -3.87
C ILE A 253 -8.77 1.42 -4.35
N VAL A 254 -8.88 2.49 -3.55
CA VAL A 254 -9.64 3.69 -3.89
C VAL A 254 -9.04 4.39 -5.12
N GLY A 255 -7.72 4.51 -5.19
CA GLY A 255 -7.02 5.17 -6.29
C GLY A 255 -7.23 4.46 -7.62
N VAL A 256 -6.99 3.15 -7.68
CA VAL A 256 -7.17 2.37 -8.90
C VAL A 256 -8.63 2.36 -9.35
N GLN A 257 -9.57 2.21 -8.39
CA GLN A 257 -11.00 2.28 -8.74
C GLN A 257 -11.39 3.65 -9.29
N SER A 258 -10.82 4.75 -8.77
CA SER A 258 -11.05 6.09 -9.32
C SER A 258 -10.50 6.24 -10.74
N VAL A 259 -9.31 5.73 -11.01
CA VAL A 259 -8.72 5.70 -12.36
C VAL A 259 -9.62 4.91 -13.31
N LEU A 260 -10.10 3.73 -12.92
CA LEU A 260 -10.98 2.91 -13.73
C LEU A 260 -12.33 3.58 -14.01
N ASN A 261 -12.93 4.26 -13.02
CA ASN A 261 -14.15 5.02 -13.18
C ASN A 261 -13.99 6.11 -14.26
N VAL A 262 -12.86 6.82 -14.24
CA VAL A 262 -12.55 7.88 -15.22
C VAL A 262 -12.26 7.28 -16.60
N LEU A 263 -11.34 6.30 -16.70
CA LEU A 263 -10.91 5.74 -17.98
C LEU A 263 -12.03 5.02 -18.74
N SER A 264 -12.95 4.37 -18.01
CA SER A 264 -14.10 3.68 -18.61
C SER A 264 -15.25 4.61 -18.97
N GLY A 265 -15.24 5.86 -18.49
CA GLY A 265 -16.32 6.83 -18.66
C GLY A 265 -17.62 6.49 -17.92
N LYS A 266 -17.66 5.41 -17.15
CA LYS A 266 -18.82 4.98 -16.36
C LYS A 266 -18.38 4.39 -15.03
N ARG A 267 -18.82 5.00 -13.92
CA ARG A 267 -18.47 4.59 -12.56
C ARG A 267 -18.86 3.12 -12.31
N TYR A 268 -17.87 2.37 -11.80
CA TYR A 268 -18.02 0.95 -11.45
C TYR A 268 -18.51 0.05 -12.59
N SER A 269 -18.13 0.36 -13.83
CA SER A 269 -18.28 -0.55 -14.97
C SER A 269 -17.16 -1.58 -15.02
N MET A 270 -16.01 -1.23 -14.45
CA MET A 270 -14.88 -2.12 -14.21
C MET A 270 -14.58 -2.09 -12.70
N ILE A 271 -14.53 -3.25 -12.08
CA ILE A 271 -14.32 -3.41 -10.63
C ILE A 271 -13.20 -4.42 -10.43
N THR A 272 -12.16 -4.04 -9.72
CA THR A 272 -11.03 -4.93 -9.42
C THR A 272 -11.41 -5.95 -8.36
N ASP A 273 -10.68 -7.06 -8.28
CA ASP A 273 -10.92 -8.08 -7.25
C ASP A 273 -10.63 -7.53 -5.86
N GLU A 274 -9.65 -6.62 -5.71
CA GLU A 274 -9.39 -5.93 -4.44
C GLU A 274 -10.58 -5.07 -4.01
N THR A 275 -11.21 -4.36 -4.96
CA THR A 275 -12.44 -3.58 -4.68
C THR A 275 -13.60 -4.48 -4.28
N LYS A 276 -13.76 -5.65 -4.92
CA LYS A 276 -14.78 -6.64 -4.54
C LYS A 276 -14.54 -7.15 -3.11
N HIS A 277 -13.32 -7.61 -2.82
CA HIS A 277 -12.95 -8.10 -1.50
C HIS A 277 -13.10 -7.02 -0.43
N TYR A 278 -12.74 -5.77 -0.74
CA TYR A 278 -12.96 -4.64 0.15
C TYR A 278 -14.44 -4.46 0.49
N ALA A 279 -15.30 -4.35 -0.51
CA ALA A 279 -16.75 -4.16 -0.33
C ALA A 279 -17.41 -5.35 0.38
N ALA A 280 -16.91 -6.56 0.16
CA ALA A 280 -17.38 -7.77 0.82
C ALA A 280 -16.89 -7.90 2.28
N GLY A 281 -15.95 -7.05 2.75
CA GLY A 281 -15.50 -7.02 4.15
C GLY A 281 -14.23 -7.82 4.43
N TYR A 282 -13.53 -8.33 3.41
CA TYR A 282 -12.30 -9.11 3.58
C TYR A 282 -11.07 -8.28 4.00
N TYR A 283 -11.20 -6.96 4.10
CA TYR A 283 -10.19 -6.08 4.70
C TYR A 283 -10.58 -5.61 6.10
N GLY A 284 -11.82 -5.89 6.55
CA GLY A 284 -12.37 -5.41 7.81
C GLY A 284 -13.64 -4.58 7.61
N ARG A 285 -14.10 -3.98 8.70
CA ARG A 285 -15.30 -3.13 8.71
C ARG A 285 -14.96 -1.72 8.23
N THR A 286 -15.68 -1.23 7.22
CA THR A 286 -15.54 0.13 6.73
C THR A 286 -15.96 1.18 7.79
N PRO A 287 -15.32 2.37 7.84
CA PRO A 287 -15.66 3.43 8.80
C PRO A 287 -17.13 3.87 8.76
N ALA A 288 -17.70 3.92 7.55
CA ALA A 288 -19.13 4.09 7.34
C ALA A 288 -19.68 2.97 6.45
N PRO A 289 -20.99 2.63 6.55
CA PRO A 289 -21.56 1.61 5.67
C PRO A 289 -21.54 2.07 4.20
N ILE A 290 -21.22 1.14 3.32
CA ILE A 290 -21.40 1.32 1.87
C ILE A 290 -22.90 1.19 1.58
N GLU A 291 -23.41 2.05 0.68
CA GLU A 291 -24.81 2.00 0.26
C GLU A 291 -25.17 0.57 -0.24
N PRO A 292 -26.30 -0.04 0.20
CA PRO A 292 -26.58 -1.46 -0.04
C PRO A 292 -26.57 -1.89 -1.51
N GLU A 293 -27.18 -1.13 -2.42
CA GLU A 293 -27.21 -1.46 -3.85
C GLU A 293 -25.83 -1.33 -4.48
N LEU A 294 -25.06 -0.31 -4.09
CA LEU A 294 -23.68 -0.16 -4.51
C LEU A 294 -22.81 -1.29 -3.96
N ARG A 295 -22.96 -1.64 -2.68
CA ARG A 295 -22.22 -2.76 -2.07
C ARG A 295 -22.46 -4.06 -2.81
N LYS A 296 -23.71 -4.37 -3.13
CA LYS A 296 -24.08 -5.54 -3.94
C LYS A 296 -23.41 -5.52 -5.30
N LYS A 297 -23.40 -4.38 -5.97
CA LYS A 297 -22.71 -4.20 -7.25
C LYS A 297 -21.19 -4.40 -7.13
N LEU A 298 -20.57 -3.83 -6.09
CA LEU A 298 -19.13 -3.93 -5.86
C LEU A 298 -18.70 -5.34 -5.50
N CYS A 299 -19.44 -6.05 -4.66
CA CYS A 299 -19.13 -7.44 -4.27
C CYS A 299 -19.20 -8.40 -5.48
N GLY A 300 -20.07 -8.14 -6.44
CA GLY A 300 -20.33 -9.09 -7.55
C GLY A 300 -20.84 -10.42 -6.99
N ASP A 301 -20.09 -11.48 -7.26
CA ASP A 301 -20.44 -12.86 -6.82
C ASP A 301 -19.83 -13.23 -5.45
N LEU A 302 -19.11 -12.32 -4.79
CA LEU A 302 -18.53 -12.56 -3.48
C LEU A 302 -19.58 -12.43 -2.37
N GLU A 303 -19.62 -13.42 -1.47
CA GLU A 303 -20.44 -13.37 -0.26
C GLU A 303 -19.83 -12.38 0.75
N PRO A 304 -20.60 -11.38 1.22
CA PRO A 304 -20.13 -10.46 2.25
C PRO A 304 -19.91 -11.16 3.59
N ILE A 305 -18.80 -10.84 4.26
CA ILE A 305 -18.48 -11.31 5.60
C ILE A 305 -18.70 -10.23 6.66
N THR A 306 -18.96 -10.68 7.90
CA THR A 306 -19.12 -9.80 9.08
C THR A 306 -18.15 -10.16 10.20
N CYS A 307 -17.51 -11.34 10.13
CA CYS A 307 -16.45 -11.75 11.06
C CYS A 307 -15.15 -10.99 10.77
N ARG A 308 -14.16 -11.15 11.63
CA ARG A 308 -12.79 -10.72 11.35
C ARG A 308 -12.24 -11.52 10.15
N PRO A 309 -11.63 -10.88 9.14
CA PRO A 309 -11.14 -11.61 7.95
C PRO A 309 -10.20 -12.77 8.28
N ALA A 310 -9.33 -12.62 9.26
CA ALA A 310 -8.39 -13.68 9.67
C ALA A 310 -9.05 -14.91 10.26
N ASP A 311 -10.30 -14.83 10.77
CA ASP A 311 -11.05 -15.98 11.30
C ASP A 311 -11.39 -17.01 10.22
N LEU A 312 -11.33 -16.61 8.95
CA LEU A 312 -11.54 -17.49 7.79
C LEU A 312 -10.26 -18.23 7.36
N LEU A 313 -9.11 -17.85 7.91
CA LEU A 313 -7.82 -18.43 7.54
C LEU A 313 -7.47 -19.61 8.44
N LYS A 314 -6.98 -20.68 7.81
CA LYS A 314 -6.41 -21.81 8.54
C LYS A 314 -4.99 -21.48 9.01
N PRO A 315 -4.49 -22.11 10.08
CA PRO A 315 -3.09 -22.00 10.46
C PRO A 315 -2.15 -22.23 9.28
N GLY A 316 -1.15 -21.37 9.12
CA GLY A 316 -0.36 -21.27 7.90
C GLY A 316 1.11 -21.71 8.03
N LEU A 317 1.69 -21.82 9.24
CA LEU A 317 3.12 -22.11 9.43
C LEU A 317 3.54 -23.46 8.82
N VAL A 318 2.78 -24.52 9.09
CA VAL A 318 3.10 -25.86 8.59
C VAL A 318 3.00 -25.90 7.06
N ALA A 319 1.91 -25.34 6.51
CA ALA A 319 1.72 -25.28 5.06
C ALA A 319 2.81 -24.45 4.37
N ALA A 320 3.28 -23.37 5.00
CA ALA A 320 4.39 -22.58 4.49
C ALA A 320 5.72 -23.35 4.49
N ALA A 321 6.00 -24.07 5.57
CA ALA A 321 7.20 -24.92 5.65
C ALA A 321 7.20 -26.04 4.59
N ASP A 322 6.07 -26.72 4.42
CA ASP A 322 5.91 -27.82 3.45
C ASP A 322 6.00 -27.35 1.99
N ALA A 323 5.65 -26.08 1.72
CA ALA A 323 5.69 -25.51 0.37
C ALA A 323 7.09 -25.07 -0.07
N ILE A 324 8.04 -24.95 0.85
CA ILE A 324 9.43 -24.57 0.51
C ILE A 324 10.20 -25.82 0.05
N PRO A 325 10.85 -25.82 -1.13
CA PRO A 325 11.65 -26.95 -1.58
C PRO A 325 12.72 -27.37 -0.58
N ALA A 326 12.94 -28.67 -0.45
CA ALA A 326 13.94 -29.23 0.46
C ALA A 326 15.33 -28.61 0.26
N GLY A 327 16.02 -28.30 1.36
CA GLY A 327 17.36 -27.70 1.37
C GLY A 327 17.40 -26.19 1.18
N LEU A 328 16.25 -25.53 1.02
CA LEU A 328 16.20 -24.05 0.95
C LEU A 328 15.92 -23.38 2.30
N ILE A 329 15.42 -24.10 3.29
CA ILE A 329 15.21 -23.60 4.66
C ILE A 329 16.54 -23.70 5.41
N HIS A 330 17.04 -22.57 5.90
CA HIS A 330 18.24 -22.48 6.75
C HIS A 330 17.90 -22.08 8.17
N ALA A 331 16.79 -21.35 8.38
CA ALA A 331 16.34 -20.89 9.67
C ALA A 331 14.80 -20.76 9.66
N GLU A 332 14.19 -20.61 10.84
CA GLU A 332 12.75 -20.45 10.96
C GLU A 332 12.23 -19.17 10.31
N GLU A 333 13.04 -18.11 10.28
CA GLU A 333 12.74 -16.86 9.58
C GLU A 333 12.49 -17.06 8.09
N ASP A 334 13.04 -18.10 7.48
CA ASP A 334 12.77 -18.44 6.07
C ASP A 334 11.31 -18.90 5.88
N ILE A 335 10.75 -19.63 6.83
CA ILE A 335 9.35 -20.06 6.79
C ILE A 335 8.44 -18.84 6.86
N LEU A 336 8.73 -17.89 7.76
CA LEU A 336 7.98 -16.64 7.84
C LEU A 336 8.15 -15.76 6.60
N SER A 337 9.37 -15.65 6.09
CA SER A 337 9.64 -14.89 4.85
C SER A 337 8.82 -15.44 3.68
N TYR A 338 8.74 -16.77 3.56
CA TYR A 338 7.90 -17.42 2.57
C TYR A 338 6.41 -17.20 2.82
N ALA A 339 5.95 -17.35 4.06
CA ALA A 339 4.54 -17.14 4.41
C ALA A 339 4.07 -15.70 4.11
N LEU A 340 4.95 -14.72 4.26
CA LEU A 340 4.66 -13.30 4.00
C LEU A 340 4.81 -12.93 2.51
N PHE A 341 5.83 -13.47 1.83
CA PHE A 341 6.22 -13.09 0.46
C PHE A 341 6.70 -14.31 -0.34
N PRO A 342 5.82 -15.24 -0.73
CA PRO A 342 6.22 -16.56 -1.25
C PRO A 342 7.19 -16.51 -2.43
N GLU A 343 6.87 -15.74 -3.45
CA GLU A 343 7.66 -15.69 -4.70
C GLU A 343 9.02 -15.00 -4.48
N VAL A 344 9.02 -13.86 -3.78
CA VAL A 344 10.24 -13.10 -3.50
C VAL A 344 11.17 -13.92 -2.60
N ALA A 345 10.62 -14.58 -1.57
CA ALA A 345 11.39 -15.43 -0.67
C ALA A 345 12.01 -16.60 -1.41
N LEU A 346 11.26 -17.34 -2.25
CA LEU A 346 11.81 -18.44 -3.07
C LEU A 346 12.88 -17.95 -4.04
N GLY A 347 12.69 -16.80 -4.66
CA GLY A 347 13.71 -16.17 -5.51
C GLY A 347 15.00 -15.92 -4.74
N TYR A 348 14.89 -15.30 -3.54
CA TYR A 348 16.03 -15.06 -2.66
C TYR A 348 16.68 -16.35 -2.15
N PHE A 349 15.91 -17.36 -1.74
CA PHE A 349 16.47 -18.63 -1.27
C PHE A 349 17.26 -19.36 -2.35
N LYS A 350 16.77 -19.40 -3.58
CA LYS A 350 17.49 -19.94 -4.73
C LYS A 350 18.78 -19.17 -4.98
N TRP A 351 18.71 -17.83 -5.01
CA TRP A 351 19.86 -16.96 -5.17
C TRP A 351 20.88 -17.18 -4.05
N ARG A 352 20.47 -17.22 -2.78
CA ARG A 352 21.33 -17.46 -1.61
C ARG A 352 22.05 -18.80 -1.69
N ASN A 353 21.42 -19.84 -2.23
CA ASN A 353 21.98 -21.19 -2.37
C ASN A 353 22.79 -21.39 -3.67
N THR A 354 22.82 -20.41 -4.56
CA THR A 354 23.67 -20.44 -5.75
C THR A 354 25.13 -20.15 -5.35
N ASP A 355 26.09 -20.81 -6.03
CA ASP A 355 27.51 -20.51 -5.87
C ASP A 355 27.77 -19.00 -5.98
N PRO A 356 28.46 -18.37 -5.00
CA PRO A 356 28.71 -16.93 -5.02
C PRO A 356 29.33 -16.41 -6.34
N ALA A 357 30.14 -17.22 -7.01
CA ALA A 357 30.74 -16.86 -8.29
C ALA A 357 29.74 -16.85 -9.48
N LYS A 358 28.58 -17.46 -9.29
CA LYS A 358 27.50 -17.60 -10.29
C LYS A 358 26.22 -16.85 -9.93
N ARG A 359 26.23 -16.13 -8.81
CA ARG A 359 25.06 -15.34 -8.38
C ARG A 359 24.86 -14.16 -9.31
N ASP A 360 23.63 -13.97 -9.74
CA ASP A 360 23.24 -12.68 -10.32
C ASP A 360 23.47 -11.57 -9.30
N PRO A 361 23.96 -10.40 -9.72
CA PRO A 361 24.12 -9.27 -8.84
C PRO A 361 22.76 -8.88 -8.23
N ILE A 362 22.79 -8.36 -6.99
CA ILE A 362 21.58 -7.90 -6.31
C ILE A 362 20.88 -6.86 -7.19
N PRO A 363 19.56 -6.93 -7.42
CA PRO A 363 18.85 -6.01 -8.31
C PRO A 363 19.12 -4.53 -8.05
N ALA A 364 19.29 -4.13 -6.79
CA ALA A 364 19.68 -2.77 -6.42
C ALA A 364 21.06 -2.36 -6.97
N ASP A 365 22.00 -3.29 -7.08
CA ASP A 365 23.34 -3.03 -7.63
C ASP A 365 23.29 -2.93 -9.15
N VAL A 366 22.38 -3.69 -9.80
CA VAL A 366 22.13 -3.62 -11.27
C VAL A 366 21.45 -2.29 -11.63
N GLU A 367 20.47 -1.85 -10.88
CA GLU A 367 19.83 -0.54 -11.10
C GLU A 367 20.82 0.61 -10.89
N GLN A 368 21.70 0.52 -9.88
CA GLN A 368 22.75 1.51 -9.66
C GLN A 368 23.78 1.52 -10.80
N ALA A 369 24.18 0.35 -11.30
CA ALA A 369 25.08 0.23 -12.43
C ALA A 369 24.45 0.75 -13.73
N LYS A 370 23.16 0.46 -13.98
CA LYS A 370 22.41 1.01 -15.12
C LYS A 370 22.23 2.52 -15.04
N ALA A 371 21.86 3.04 -13.86
CA ALA A 371 21.71 4.48 -13.64
C ALA A 371 23.05 5.23 -13.76
N ALA A 372 24.17 4.59 -13.41
CA ALA A 372 25.51 5.15 -13.63
C ALA A 372 25.93 5.13 -15.11
N ALA A 373 25.45 4.16 -15.89
CA ALA A 373 25.72 4.03 -17.33
C ALA A 373 24.79 4.90 -18.19
N GLU A 374 23.60 5.25 -17.71
CA GLU A 374 22.56 6.00 -18.43
C GLU A 374 22.51 7.51 -18.13
N ALA A 375 23.54 8.12 -17.54
CA ALA A 375 23.64 9.57 -17.40
C ALA A 375 24.13 10.21 -18.73
N PRO A 376 23.54 11.29 -19.25
CA PRO A 376 22.28 11.40 -19.98
C PRO A 376 22.44 11.59 -21.48
N ALA A 377 21.69 10.91 -22.28
CA ALA A 377 21.31 11.36 -23.61
C ALA A 377 19.79 11.27 -23.72
N ALA A 378 19.14 12.42 -23.84
CA ALA A 378 17.74 12.51 -24.18
C ALA A 378 17.51 11.84 -25.54
N ALA A 379 16.72 10.78 -25.57
CA ALA A 379 16.26 10.18 -26.79
C ALA A 379 14.71 10.24 -26.86
N PRO A 380 14.15 10.55 -28.03
CA PRO A 380 12.73 10.81 -28.20
C PRO A 380 11.91 9.53 -28.13
N ALA A 381 10.71 9.64 -27.55
CA ALA A 381 9.71 8.58 -27.49
C ALA A 381 9.45 7.99 -28.89
N ALA A 382 9.82 6.74 -29.07
CA ALA A 382 9.45 5.98 -30.26
C ALA A 382 8.00 5.54 -30.14
N LYS A 383 7.14 6.08 -31.00
CA LYS A 383 5.80 5.57 -31.25
C LYS A 383 5.94 4.24 -32.00
N ASN A 384 5.80 3.13 -31.30
CA ASN A 384 5.62 1.84 -31.96
C ASN A 384 4.13 1.60 -32.23
N ALA A 385 3.74 1.90 -33.46
CA ALA A 385 2.51 1.35 -34.00
C ALA A 385 2.75 -0.15 -34.28
N ALA A 386 2.00 -1.01 -33.58
CA ALA A 386 2.03 -2.45 -33.85
C ALA A 386 1.38 -2.74 -35.22
N PRO A 387 1.91 -3.71 -36.00
CA PRO A 387 1.30 -4.11 -37.27
C PRO A 387 -0.06 -4.75 -37.03
N ALA A 388 -1.05 -4.42 -37.86
CA ALA A 388 -2.35 -5.06 -37.87
C ALA A 388 -2.19 -6.56 -38.15
N ALA A 389 -2.35 -7.40 -37.14
CA ALA A 389 -2.39 -8.83 -37.28
C ALA A 389 -3.75 -9.23 -37.96
N ASN A 390 -3.70 -10.17 -38.90
CA ASN A 390 -4.88 -10.81 -39.48
C ASN A 390 -5.65 -11.52 -38.36
N ILE A 391 -6.76 -10.94 -37.91
CA ILE A 391 -7.62 -11.52 -36.87
C ILE A 391 -8.47 -12.64 -37.49
N PRO A 392 -8.43 -13.88 -36.95
CA PRO A 392 -9.29 -14.96 -37.40
C PRO A 392 -10.78 -14.57 -37.29
N ALA A 393 -11.65 -15.19 -38.09
CA ALA A 393 -13.10 -14.94 -38.05
C ALA A 393 -13.66 -15.37 -36.66
N GLY A 394 -14.43 -14.49 -36.00
CA GLY A 394 -15.02 -14.73 -34.68
C GLY A 394 -15.23 -13.45 -33.88
N THR A 395 -15.77 -13.59 -32.66
CA THR A 395 -15.96 -12.47 -31.75
C THR A 395 -14.65 -12.17 -31.01
N PRO A 396 -14.05 -10.97 -31.16
CA PRO A 396 -12.79 -10.65 -30.55
C PRO A 396 -12.94 -10.43 -29.03
N VAL A 397 -12.02 -10.98 -28.26
CA VAL A 397 -11.76 -10.62 -26.86
C VAL A 397 -10.65 -9.57 -26.86
N VAL A 398 -10.94 -8.37 -26.40
CA VAL A 398 -10.00 -7.25 -26.47
C VAL A 398 -9.46 -6.87 -25.09
N ALA A 399 -8.22 -6.39 -25.02
CA ALA A 399 -7.64 -5.85 -23.81
C ALA A 399 -8.34 -4.52 -23.45
N PRO A 400 -8.91 -4.38 -22.25
CA PRO A 400 -9.59 -3.15 -21.83
C PRO A 400 -8.62 -2.02 -21.46
N LEU A 401 -7.36 -2.36 -21.14
CA LEU A 401 -6.30 -1.47 -20.69
C LEU A 401 -4.95 -1.90 -21.26
N ASN A 402 -3.98 -0.97 -21.26
CA ASN A 402 -2.58 -1.33 -21.49
C ASN A 402 -2.07 -2.14 -20.29
N GLY A 403 -1.36 -3.23 -20.54
CA GLY A 403 -0.88 -4.10 -19.46
C GLY A 403 -0.13 -5.32 -19.97
N THR A 404 0.03 -6.32 -19.13
CA THR A 404 0.62 -7.62 -19.47
C THR A 404 -0.45 -8.70 -19.47
N PHE A 405 -0.47 -9.51 -20.53
CA PHE A 405 -1.46 -10.57 -20.70
C PHE A 405 -1.04 -11.85 -19.99
N TYR A 406 -1.96 -12.43 -19.20
CA TYR A 406 -1.77 -13.73 -18.54
C TYR A 406 -2.96 -14.65 -18.81
N ARG A 407 -2.69 -15.96 -19.00
CA ARG A 407 -3.72 -17.00 -19.15
C ARG A 407 -4.26 -17.52 -17.83
N SER A 408 -3.61 -17.20 -16.71
CA SER A 408 -3.96 -17.63 -15.36
C SER A 408 -4.26 -16.42 -14.47
N ASP A 409 -4.98 -16.64 -13.39
CA ASP A 409 -5.36 -15.61 -12.41
C ASP A 409 -4.23 -15.23 -11.44
N ALA A 410 -3.15 -16.00 -11.42
CA ALA A 410 -1.91 -15.69 -10.70
C ALA A 410 -0.71 -16.43 -11.30
N PRO A 411 0.52 -15.95 -11.11
CA PRO A 411 1.73 -16.66 -11.50
C PRO A 411 1.78 -18.09 -10.95
N GLY A 412 2.11 -19.05 -11.80
CA GLY A 412 2.23 -20.47 -11.41
C GLY A 412 0.92 -21.25 -11.28
N LYS A 413 -0.26 -20.62 -11.45
CA LYS A 413 -1.55 -21.33 -11.49
C LYS A 413 -1.88 -21.87 -12.88
N ALA A 414 -2.81 -22.84 -12.93
CA ALA A 414 -3.34 -23.37 -14.17
C ALA A 414 -4.05 -22.26 -14.99
N PRO A 415 -4.01 -22.32 -16.33
CA PRO A 415 -4.74 -21.40 -17.18
C PRO A 415 -6.25 -21.42 -16.91
N LEU A 416 -6.90 -20.25 -16.92
CA LEU A 416 -8.35 -20.09 -16.79
C LEU A 416 -9.09 -20.76 -17.93
N ALA A 417 -8.53 -20.69 -19.15
CA ALA A 417 -9.00 -21.41 -20.32
C ALA A 417 -7.82 -21.97 -21.12
N ALA A 418 -7.91 -23.19 -21.58
CA ALA A 418 -6.94 -23.74 -22.53
C ALA A 418 -7.19 -23.17 -23.94
N ASP A 419 -6.15 -23.07 -24.75
CA ASP A 419 -6.30 -22.71 -26.16
C ASP A 419 -7.15 -23.74 -26.88
N GLY A 420 -8.18 -23.28 -27.58
CA GLY A 420 -9.16 -24.17 -28.23
C GLY A 420 -10.26 -24.73 -27.31
N ALA A 421 -10.33 -24.34 -26.05
CA ALA A 421 -11.40 -24.76 -25.13
C ALA A 421 -12.75 -24.09 -25.47
N ALA A 422 -13.85 -24.79 -25.14
CA ALA A 422 -15.19 -24.19 -25.17
C ALA A 422 -15.40 -23.33 -23.92
N VAL A 423 -15.83 -22.10 -24.10
CA VAL A 423 -16.10 -21.12 -23.03
C VAL A 423 -17.54 -20.61 -23.11
N LYS A 424 -18.09 -20.18 -21.97
CA LYS A 424 -19.43 -19.58 -21.90
C LYS A 424 -19.33 -18.07 -21.92
N ALA A 425 -20.36 -17.39 -22.41
CA ALA A 425 -20.45 -15.94 -22.30
C ALA A 425 -20.41 -15.51 -20.82
N GLY A 426 -19.56 -14.51 -20.50
CA GLY A 426 -19.34 -14.02 -19.13
C GLY A 426 -18.32 -14.80 -18.30
N GLU A 427 -17.80 -15.93 -18.79
CA GLU A 427 -16.75 -16.71 -18.14
C GLU A 427 -15.40 -15.98 -18.20
N ALA A 428 -14.64 -15.96 -17.10
CA ALA A 428 -13.29 -15.39 -17.09
C ALA A 428 -12.34 -16.32 -17.85
N VAL A 429 -11.68 -15.80 -18.90
CA VAL A 429 -10.86 -16.63 -19.81
C VAL A 429 -9.37 -16.30 -19.76
N CYS A 430 -9.03 -15.11 -19.32
CA CYS A 430 -7.66 -14.65 -19.17
C CYS A 430 -7.63 -13.43 -18.25
N VAL A 431 -6.43 -12.91 -17.97
CA VAL A 431 -6.20 -11.74 -17.11
C VAL A 431 -5.28 -10.76 -17.83
N VAL A 432 -5.54 -9.47 -17.68
CA VAL A 432 -4.59 -8.42 -18.04
C VAL A 432 -4.11 -7.76 -16.75
N GLU A 433 -2.84 -7.91 -16.42
CA GLU A 433 -2.21 -7.18 -15.34
C GLU A 433 -1.97 -5.74 -15.80
N ALA A 434 -2.68 -4.82 -15.18
CA ALA A 434 -2.51 -3.40 -15.39
C ALA A 434 -2.41 -2.70 -14.03
N MET A 435 -1.47 -1.76 -13.89
CA MET A 435 -1.32 -0.99 -12.65
C MET A 435 -1.04 -1.87 -11.41
N LYS A 436 -0.34 -3.00 -11.58
CA LYS A 436 -0.05 -4.03 -10.56
C LYS A 436 -1.28 -4.78 -10.02
N LEU A 437 -2.39 -4.75 -10.76
CA LEU A 437 -3.61 -5.47 -10.44
C LEU A 437 -3.98 -6.41 -11.57
N PHE A 438 -4.49 -7.58 -11.21
CA PHE A 438 -4.94 -8.61 -12.14
C PHE A 438 -6.41 -8.38 -12.50
N ASN A 439 -6.68 -7.97 -13.75
CA ASN A 439 -8.03 -7.65 -14.24
C ASN A 439 -8.54 -8.84 -15.06
N PRO A 440 -9.52 -9.63 -14.54
CA PRO A 440 -10.08 -10.75 -15.28
C PRO A 440 -10.86 -10.27 -16.50
N ILE A 441 -10.59 -10.90 -17.64
CA ILE A 441 -11.25 -10.63 -18.91
C ILE A 441 -12.28 -11.73 -19.17
N LYS A 442 -13.52 -11.33 -19.34
CA LYS A 442 -14.66 -12.22 -19.57
C LYS A 442 -14.90 -12.44 -21.06
N ALA A 443 -15.29 -13.67 -21.41
CA ALA A 443 -15.71 -14.02 -22.76
C ALA A 443 -16.96 -13.21 -23.19
N PRO A 444 -16.94 -12.47 -24.29
CA PRO A 444 -18.11 -11.71 -24.78
C PRO A 444 -19.20 -12.61 -25.36
N ALA A 445 -18.87 -13.82 -25.77
CA ALA A 445 -19.78 -14.81 -26.34
C ALA A 445 -19.41 -16.21 -25.90
N ALA A 446 -20.34 -17.16 -26.08
CA ALA A 446 -20.00 -18.60 -25.91
C ALA A 446 -19.40 -19.09 -27.25
N GLY A 447 -18.41 -20.00 -27.17
CA GLY A 447 -17.77 -20.56 -28.36
C GLY A 447 -16.40 -21.16 -28.01
N LYS A 448 -15.58 -21.43 -29.02
CA LYS A 448 -14.24 -21.96 -28.89
C LYS A 448 -13.23 -20.83 -28.87
N ILE A 449 -12.46 -20.69 -27.79
CA ILE A 449 -11.48 -19.61 -27.64
C ILE A 449 -10.14 -19.94 -28.33
N THR A 450 -9.57 -18.98 -29.05
CA THR A 450 -8.22 -19.05 -29.60
C THR A 450 -7.45 -17.80 -29.20
N PHE A 451 -6.34 -17.98 -28.49
CA PHE A 451 -5.52 -16.87 -28.02
C PHE A 451 -4.57 -16.36 -29.14
N LEU A 452 -4.50 -15.04 -29.27
CA LEU A 452 -3.68 -14.33 -30.25
C LEU A 452 -2.37 -13.80 -29.66
N VAL A 453 -2.27 -13.77 -28.31
CA VAL A 453 -1.13 -13.22 -27.57
C VAL A 453 -0.57 -14.31 -26.67
N GLU A 454 0.75 -14.37 -26.58
CA GLU A 454 1.45 -15.30 -25.70
C GLU A 454 1.39 -14.82 -24.23
N HIS A 455 1.38 -15.77 -23.29
CA HIS A 455 1.44 -15.52 -21.85
C HIS A 455 2.65 -14.65 -21.48
N GLY A 456 2.46 -13.62 -20.64
CA GLY A 456 3.51 -12.69 -20.21
C GLY A 456 3.87 -11.60 -21.23
N LYS A 457 3.17 -11.46 -22.33
CA LYS A 457 3.45 -10.41 -23.33
C LYS A 457 2.65 -9.12 -23.05
N PRO A 458 3.23 -7.95 -23.37
CA PRO A 458 2.51 -6.68 -23.24
C PRO A 458 1.38 -6.59 -24.28
N VAL A 459 0.27 -5.98 -23.87
CA VAL A 459 -0.90 -5.69 -24.70
C VAL A 459 -1.33 -4.25 -24.55
N THR A 460 -1.93 -3.70 -25.60
CA THR A 460 -2.46 -2.33 -25.62
C THR A 460 -3.98 -2.34 -25.56
N LYS A 461 -4.56 -1.26 -25.00
CA LYS A 461 -6.02 -1.08 -24.96
C LYS A 461 -6.65 -1.22 -26.34
N GLY A 462 -7.67 -2.05 -26.45
CA GLY A 462 -8.34 -2.33 -27.70
C GLY A 462 -7.68 -3.41 -28.58
N GLN A 463 -6.48 -3.90 -28.21
CA GLN A 463 -5.84 -5.00 -28.91
C GLN A 463 -6.62 -6.30 -28.72
N ALA A 464 -6.87 -7.03 -29.81
CA ALA A 464 -7.44 -8.37 -29.76
C ALA A 464 -6.42 -9.33 -29.11
N ILE A 465 -6.81 -9.97 -28.00
CA ILE A 465 -5.97 -10.92 -27.24
C ILE A 465 -6.41 -12.35 -27.46
N ALA A 466 -7.66 -12.55 -27.82
CA ALA A 466 -8.20 -13.85 -28.23
C ALA A 466 -9.39 -13.64 -29.19
N VAL A 467 -9.82 -14.71 -29.83
CA VAL A 467 -11.05 -14.76 -30.65
C VAL A 467 -11.90 -15.94 -30.20
N ILE A 468 -13.21 -15.77 -30.16
CA ILE A 468 -14.18 -16.83 -29.88
C ILE A 468 -14.99 -17.11 -31.17
N ALA A 469 -14.86 -18.32 -31.66
CA ALA A 469 -15.55 -18.82 -32.85
C ALA A 469 -16.61 -19.89 -32.52
#